data_75a49324834251e085f0158c0d38c736
#
_entry.id   75a49324834251e085f0158c0d38c736
#
_cell.length_a   1.000
_cell.length_b   1.000
_cell.length_c   1.000
_cell.angle_alpha   90.00
_cell.angle_beta   90.00
_cell.angle_gamma   90.00
#
_symmetry.space_group_name_H-M   'P 1'
#
loop_
_entity.id
_entity.type
_entity.pdbx_description
1 polymer ?
#
loop_
_entity_poly.entity_id
_entity_poly.type
_entity_poly.pdbx_seq_one_letter_code
_entity_poly.pdbx_strand_id
1 'polypeptide(L)'
;ALGPEPWKAAYVQPSRRPKDGRYGNNPNRLQHYYQYQVVLKPAPANILELYLGSLEALGFDLTVNDIRFVEDDWENPTLGAWGLGWEVWLNGMEVTQFTYFQQVGGIDCKPITGEITYGLERLAMYIQAKDSLFDLEWAPGISYGDVYHQNEVEQSTYNFEHSDVEFLLTAFTAHERQSKHLMTQNLALPAYEQLLKCGHTFNLLDARGAISVTERAAYIGRIRVLARAVAKSYLDSRARLGFPMAPKAWAEEVQAALAKKAA
;
A
#
# COMPACT_ATOMS: atom_id res chain seq x y z
N ALA A 1 -6.20 -9.78 -1.39
CA ALA A 1 -6.03 -10.52 -0.11
C ALA A 1 -7.33 -11.21 0.32
N LEU A 2 -8.51 -10.60 0.09
CA LEU A 2 -9.80 -11.11 0.56
C LEU A 2 -10.32 -12.31 -0.26
N GLY A 3 -11.03 -13.21 0.42
CA GLY A 3 -11.68 -14.37 -0.20
C GLY A 3 -10.73 -15.52 -0.57
N PRO A 4 -11.25 -16.62 -1.13
CA PRO A 4 -10.50 -17.84 -1.38
C PRO A 4 -9.74 -17.84 -2.71
N GLU A 5 -9.95 -16.83 -3.56
CA GLU A 5 -9.43 -16.81 -4.91
C GLU A 5 -7.92 -16.62 -4.92
N PRO A 6 -7.13 -17.53 -5.58
CA PRO A 6 -5.70 -17.35 -5.73
C PRO A 6 -5.38 -16.10 -6.55
N TRP A 7 -4.25 -15.48 -6.25
CA TRP A 7 -3.82 -14.28 -6.96
C TRP A 7 -2.29 -14.24 -7.07
N LYS A 8 -1.79 -13.95 -8.24
CA LYS A 8 -0.37 -13.66 -8.48
C LYS A 8 -0.30 -12.42 -9.34
N ALA A 9 0.26 -11.36 -8.78
CA ALA A 9 0.40 -10.09 -9.48
C ALA A 9 1.74 -9.44 -9.15
N ALA A 10 2.27 -8.71 -10.13
CA ALA A 10 3.42 -7.84 -9.93
C ALA A 10 3.20 -6.56 -10.75
N TYR A 11 3.45 -5.40 -10.14
CA TYR A 11 3.21 -4.12 -10.78
C TYR A 11 4.00 -3.00 -10.11
N VAL A 12 4.24 -1.92 -10.86
CA VAL A 12 4.81 -0.70 -10.33
C VAL A 12 3.69 0.16 -9.75
N GLN A 13 3.83 0.50 -8.46
CA GLN A 13 2.90 1.36 -7.73
C GLN A 13 3.53 2.72 -7.48
N PRO A 14 3.03 3.81 -8.09
CA PRO A 14 3.36 5.14 -7.63
C PRO A 14 2.70 5.38 -6.28
N SER A 15 3.52 5.59 -5.25
CA SER A 15 3.07 5.77 -3.87
C SER A 15 3.22 7.22 -3.44
N ARG A 16 2.26 7.71 -2.66
CA ARG A 16 2.27 9.09 -2.13
C ARG A 16 2.11 9.06 -0.61
N ARG A 17 3.05 9.70 0.06
CA ARG A 17 3.03 9.94 1.50
C ARG A 17 3.22 11.44 1.78
N PRO A 18 2.16 12.23 1.83
CA PRO A 18 2.25 13.69 1.96
C PRO A 18 3.16 14.17 3.10
N LYS A 19 3.18 13.46 4.23
CA LYS A 19 4.04 13.79 5.39
C LYS A 19 5.53 13.55 5.16
N ASP A 20 5.90 12.77 4.15
CA ASP A 20 7.31 12.47 3.84
C ASP A 20 7.96 13.53 2.94
N GLY A 21 7.23 14.53 2.52
CA GLY A 21 7.74 15.68 1.77
C GLY A 21 8.92 16.36 2.47
N ARG A 22 9.93 16.71 1.71
CA ARG A 22 11.16 17.39 2.18
C ARG A 22 11.62 18.47 1.20
N TYR A 23 10.73 18.96 0.34
CA TYR A 23 11.02 20.02 -0.65
C TYR A 23 12.21 19.71 -1.57
N GLY A 24 12.46 18.43 -1.84
CA GLY A 24 13.63 18.01 -2.60
C GLY A 24 14.99 18.11 -1.87
N ASN A 25 14.98 18.43 -0.58
CA ASN A 25 16.22 18.63 0.19
C ASN A 25 16.79 17.34 0.81
N ASN A 26 16.07 16.21 0.72
CA ASN A 26 16.52 14.94 1.27
C ASN A 26 16.88 13.97 0.13
N PRO A 27 18.10 13.38 0.13
CA PRO A 27 18.57 12.53 -0.95
C PRO A 27 17.90 11.15 -0.99
N ASN A 28 17.18 10.74 0.08
CA ASN A 28 16.67 9.38 0.26
C ASN A 28 15.18 9.30 0.56
N ARG A 29 14.49 10.45 0.71
CA ARG A 29 13.08 10.50 1.10
C ARG A 29 12.29 11.48 0.24
N LEU A 30 11.20 10.97 -0.35
CA LEU A 30 10.26 11.72 -1.18
C LEU A 30 8.84 11.50 -0.67
N GLN A 31 7.95 12.48 -0.95
CA GLN A 31 6.51 12.29 -0.75
C GLN A 31 5.87 11.44 -1.87
N HIS A 32 6.52 11.33 -3.02
CA HIS A 32 6.13 10.49 -4.16
C HIS A 32 7.32 9.63 -4.57
N TYR A 33 7.13 8.30 -4.64
CA TYR A 33 8.16 7.32 -4.97
C TYR A 33 7.51 6.08 -5.59
N TYR A 34 8.33 5.24 -6.19
CA TYR A 34 7.87 4.03 -6.85
C TYR A 34 8.16 2.78 -6.02
N GLN A 35 7.16 1.92 -5.92
CA GLN A 35 7.31 0.59 -5.36
C GLN A 35 7.03 -0.45 -6.43
N TYR A 36 7.82 -1.51 -6.48
CA TYR A 36 7.45 -2.71 -7.21
C TYR A 36 6.81 -3.66 -6.23
N GLN A 37 5.52 -3.91 -6.42
CA GLN A 37 4.73 -4.75 -5.54
C GLN A 37 4.52 -6.12 -6.17
N VAL A 38 4.83 -7.17 -5.42
CA VAL A 38 4.58 -8.57 -5.78
C VAL A 38 3.62 -9.14 -4.77
N VAL A 39 2.49 -9.67 -5.24
CA VAL A 39 1.43 -10.25 -4.41
C VAL A 39 1.26 -11.72 -4.80
N LEU A 40 1.42 -12.60 -3.83
CA LEU A 40 1.31 -14.05 -4.00
C LEU A 40 0.27 -14.61 -3.03
N LYS A 41 -0.83 -15.13 -3.57
CA LYS A 41 -1.92 -15.71 -2.78
C LYS A 41 -2.30 -17.10 -3.33
N PRO A 42 -2.19 -18.17 -2.55
CA PRO A 42 -1.56 -18.23 -1.23
C PRO A 42 -0.07 -17.89 -1.27
N ALA A 43 0.46 -17.44 -0.13
CA ALA A 43 1.89 -17.21 0.03
C ALA A 43 2.64 -18.54 -0.17
N PRO A 44 3.62 -18.64 -1.09
CA PRO A 44 4.42 -19.84 -1.25
C PRO A 44 5.38 -20.02 -0.08
N ALA A 45 5.68 -21.28 0.28
CA ALA A 45 6.59 -21.59 1.39
C ALA A 45 8.01 -21.05 1.18
N ASN A 46 8.44 -20.94 -0.10
CA ASN A 46 9.77 -20.48 -0.49
C ASN A 46 9.80 -19.02 -0.95
N ILE A 47 8.89 -18.17 -0.46
CA ILE A 47 8.83 -16.75 -0.88
C ILE A 47 10.13 -16.00 -0.60
N LEU A 48 10.84 -16.38 0.47
CA LEU A 48 12.12 -15.78 0.86
C LEU A 48 13.23 -16.13 -0.16
N GLU A 49 13.32 -17.38 -0.57
CA GLU A 49 14.27 -17.80 -1.61
C GLU A 49 13.97 -17.14 -2.95
N LEU A 50 12.69 -16.98 -3.29
CA LEU A 50 12.27 -16.26 -4.50
C LEU A 50 12.72 -14.79 -4.45
N TYR A 51 12.60 -14.15 -3.30
CA TYR A 51 13.08 -12.78 -3.11
C TYR A 51 14.59 -12.68 -3.25
N LEU A 52 15.35 -13.49 -2.53
CA LEU A 52 16.81 -13.49 -2.61
C LEU A 52 17.29 -13.76 -4.04
N GLY A 53 16.68 -14.72 -4.73
CA GLY A 53 16.96 -14.97 -6.15
C GLY A 53 16.62 -13.78 -7.05
N SER A 54 15.63 -12.95 -6.68
CA SER A 54 15.34 -11.72 -7.42
C SER A 54 16.44 -10.66 -7.26
N LEU A 55 17.05 -10.56 -6.08
CA LEU A 55 18.20 -9.66 -5.86
C LEU A 55 19.42 -10.13 -6.66
N GLU A 56 19.70 -11.42 -6.69
CA GLU A 56 20.76 -12.00 -7.53
C GLU A 56 20.52 -11.69 -9.02
N ALA A 57 19.27 -11.84 -9.48
CA ALA A 57 18.89 -11.50 -10.87
C ALA A 57 19.04 -10.02 -11.20
N LEU A 58 18.96 -9.12 -10.19
CA LEU A 58 19.25 -7.69 -10.32
C LEU A 58 20.76 -7.39 -10.30
N GLY A 59 21.61 -8.40 -10.08
CA GLY A 59 23.06 -8.26 -10.07
C GLY A 59 23.69 -8.08 -8.69
N PHE A 60 22.91 -8.26 -7.60
CA PHE A 60 23.46 -8.23 -6.25
C PHE A 60 24.16 -9.56 -5.91
N ASP A 61 25.43 -9.50 -5.57
CA ASP A 61 26.15 -10.64 -5.01
C ASP A 61 25.82 -10.77 -3.50
N LEU A 62 25.04 -11.80 -3.15
CA LEU A 62 24.59 -12.04 -1.79
C LEU A 62 25.73 -12.45 -0.84
N THR A 63 26.91 -12.77 -1.35
CA THR A 63 28.08 -13.15 -0.54
C THR A 63 28.87 -11.96 -0.04
N VAL A 64 28.74 -10.78 -0.70
CA VAL A 64 29.48 -9.57 -0.37
C VAL A 64 28.60 -8.42 0.12
N ASN A 65 27.28 -8.52 -0.10
CA ASN A 65 26.31 -7.54 0.40
C ASN A 65 25.73 -7.99 1.73
N ASP A 66 25.68 -7.07 2.71
CA ASP A 66 25.03 -7.32 4.00
C ASP A 66 23.49 -7.22 3.81
N ILE A 67 22.81 -8.36 3.95
CA ILE A 67 21.34 -8.44 3.87
C ILE A 67 20.81 -8.87 5.22
N ARG A 68 19.95 -8.02 5.80
CA ARG A 68 19.34 -8.27 7.10
C ARG A 68 17.84 -8.27 7.00
N PHE A 69 17.19 -9.23 7.64
CA PHE A 69 15.77 -9.28 7.85
C PHE A 69 15.48 -8.80 9.27
N VAL A 70 14.84 -7.67 9.40
CA VAL A 70 14.47 -7.05 10.68
C VAL A 70 12.96 -7.19 10.84
N GLU A 71 12.54 -7.80 11.95
CA GLU A 71 11.12 -7.99 12.24
C GLU A 71 10.42 -6.62 12.35
N ASP A 72 9.40 -6.46 11.55
CA ASP A 72 8.54 -5.27 11.51
C ASP A 72 7.13 -5.66 11.05
N ASP A 73 6.22 -5.80 12.01
CA ASP A 73 4.82 -6.09 11.74
C ASP A 73 4.16 -4.89 11.08
N TRP A 74 3.72 -5.10 9.86
CA TRP A 74 3.09 -4.06 9.07
C TRP A 74 1.65 -3.81 9.51
N GLU A 75 1.29 -2.55 9.71
CA GLU A 75 -0.06 -2.13 10.04
C GLU A 75 -0.53 -0.94 9.20
N ASN A 76 -1.81 -0.99 8.82
CA ASN A 76 -2.52 0.16 8.29
C ASN A 76 -3.84 0.36 9.07
N PRO A 77 -3.79 1.20 10.12
CA PRO A 77 -4.95 1.42 10.98
C PRO A 77 -6.19 1.96 10.28
N THR A 78 -6.03 2.76 9.22
CA THR A 78 -7.15 3.30 8.45
C THR A 78 -7.87 2.23 7.63
N LEU A 79 -7.13 1.25 7.14
CA LEU A 79 -7.71 0.14 6.36
C LEU A 79 -8.12 -1.04 7.24
N GLY A 80 -7.81 -1.02 8.55
CA GLY A 80 -8.01 -2.19 9.41
C GLY A 80 -7.25 -3.40 8.86
N ALA A 81 -6.03 -3.15 8.38
CA ALA A 81 -5.17 -4.16 7.80
C ALA A 81 -3.91 -4.30 8.64
N TRP A 82 -3.42 -5.54 8.78
CA TRP A 82 -2.16 -5.84 9.40
C TRP A 82 -1.60 -7.18 8.92
N GLY A 83 -0.32 -7.37 9.10
CA GLY A 83 0.37 -8.60 8.75
C GLY A 83 1.69 -8.75 9.48
N LEU A 84 2.13 -10.00 9.64
CA LEU A 84 3.48 -10.31 10.09
C LEU A 84 4.46 -9.85 9.01
N GLY A 85 5.53 -9.18 9.39
CA GLY A 85 6.40 -8.55 8.43
C GLY A 85 7.86 -8.47 8.81
N TRP A 86 8.66 -8.17 7.82
CA TRP A 86 10.09 -7.91 7.94
C TRP A 86 10.50 -6.80 6.98
N GLU A 87 11.28 -5.84 7.49
CA GLU A 87 12.07 -4.97 6.64
C GLU A 87 13.30 -5.73 6.14
N VAL A 88 13.65 -5.57 4.89
CA VAL A 88 14.92 -6.06 4.34
C VAL A 88 15.86 -4.89 4.16
N TRP A 89 16.96 -4.96 4.88
CA TRP A 89 18.03 -3.96 4.85
C TRP A 89 19.18 -4.48 4.00
N LEU A 90 19.56 -3.70 3.01
CA LEU A 90 20.72 -3.95 2.15
C LEU A 90 21.79 -2.93 2.52
N ASN A 91 22.95 -3.40 2.99
CA ASN A 91 24.09 -2.54 3.38
C ASN A 91 23.69 -1.36 4.28
N GLY A 92 22.74 -1.58 5.18
CA GLY A 92 22.32 -0.57 6.16
C GLY A 92 21.18 0.35 5.72
N MET A 93 20.58 0.13 4.55
CA MET A 93 19.38 0.83 4.09
C MET A 93 18.23 -0.15 3.84
N GLU A 94 17.06 0.13 4.39
CA GLU A 94 15.83 -0.60 4.07
C GLU A 94 15.51 -0.44 2.57
N VAL A 95 15.40 -1.55 1.87
CA VAL A 95 15.07 -1.58 0.43
C VAL A 95 13.76 -2.29 0.12
N THR A 96 13.27 -3.12 1.03
CA THR A 96 12.09 -3.97 0.78
C THR A 96 11.35 -4.22 2.08
N GLN A 97 10.04 -4.31 1.99
CA GLN A 97 9.14 -4.78 3.04
C GLN A 97 8.49 -6.09 2.63
N PHE A 98 8.55 -7.10 3.47
CA PHE A 98 7.75 -8.32 3.39
C PHE A 98 6.52 -8.21 4.28
N THR A 99 5.39 -8.72 3.82
CA THR A 99 4.18 -8.79 4.64
C THR A 99 3.38 -10.05 4.36
N TYR A 100 3.06 -10.80 5.42
CA TYR A 100 2.07 -11.87 5.37
C TYR A 100 0.77 -11.34 5.95
N PHE A 101 -0.16 -10.94 5.09
CA PHE A 101 -1.42 -10.34 5.49
C PHE A 101 -2.26 -11.27 6.33
N GLN A 102 -2.56 -10.85 7.55
CA GLN A 102 -3.45 -11.56 8.46
C GLN A 102 -4.88 -11.06 8.34
N GLN A 103 -5.07 -9.73 8.25
CA GLN A 103 -6.37 -9.11 8.08
C GLN A 103 -6.32 -7.95 7.10
N VAL A 104 -7.43 -7.75 6.37
CA VAL A 104 -7.67 -6.58 5.53
C VAL A 104 -9.14 -6.15 5.70
N GLY A 105 -9.38 -4.89 6.01
CA GLY A 105 -10.72 -4.40 6.34
C GLY A 105 -11.32 -5.08 7.57
N GLY A 106 -10.49 -5.56 8.50
CA GLY A 106 -10.92 -6.34 9.67
C GLY A 106 -11.47 -7.73 9.34
N ILE A 107 -11.18 -8.25 8.13
CA ILE A 107 -11.55 -9.59 7.67
C ILE A 107 -10.28 -10.43 7.55
N ASP A 108 -10.29 -11.62 8.14
CA ASP A 108 -9.15 -12.54 8.08
C ASP A 108 -8.84 -12.96 6.64
N CYS A 109 -7.56 -12.95 6.29
CA CYS A 109 -7.07 -13.39 4.99
C CYS A 109 -6.91 -14.92 4.98
N LYS A 110 -7.73 -15.59 4.18
CA LYS A 110 -7.68 -17.05 3.99
C LYS A 110 -7.84 -17.38 2.51
N PRO A 111 -6.81 -17.94 1.87
CA PRO A 111 -5.46 -18.21 2.40
C PRO A 111 -4.66 -16.93 2.65
N ILE A 112 -3.60 -17.05 3.46
CA ILE A 112 -2.65 -15.95 3.72
C ILE A 112 -2.03 -15.48 2.41
N THR A 113 -1.94 -14.17 2.27
CA THR A 113 -1.31 -13.51 1.13
C THR A 113 0.08 -13.02 1.53
N GLY A 114 1.10 -13.38 0.77
CA GLY A 114 2.43 -12.81 0.87
C GLY A 114 2.57 -11.61 -0.08
N GLU A 115 3.11 -10.52 0.42
CA GLU A 115 3.47 -9.34 -0.37
C GLU A 115 4.95 -9.05 -0.21
N ILE A 116 5.58 -8.66 -1.32
CA ILE A 116 6.95 -8.15 -1.35
C ILE A 116 6.87 -6.76 -1.97
N THR A 117 7.27 -5.76 -1.20
CA THR A 117 7.24 -4.35 -1.63
C THR A 117 8.67 -3.84 -1.77
N TYR A 118 9.16 -3.75 -3.00
CA TYR A 118 10.50 -3.24 -3.31
C TYR A 118 10.46 -1.71 -3.42
N GLY A 119 11.39 -1.02 -2.74
CA GLY A 119 11.64 0.41 -2.93
C GLY A 119 12.54 0.63 -4.14
N LEU A 120 11.96 1.05 -5.28
CA LEU A 120 12.67 1.06 -6.55
C LEU A 120 13.82 2.07 -6.57
N GLU A 121 13.62 3.27 -6.05
CA GLU A 121 14.67 4.30 -6.01
C GLU A 121 15.86 3.84 -5.17
N ARG A 122 15.63 3.23 -4.02
CA ARG A 122 16.71 2.76 -3.14
C ARG A 122 17.51 1.62 -3.77
N LEU A 123 16.83 0.67 -4.42
CA LEU A 123 17.52 -0.39 -5.18
C LEU A 123 18.33 0.19 -6.35
N ALA A 124 17.75 1.15 -7.08
CA ALA A 124 18.43 1.82 -8.19
C ALA A 124 19.66 2.59 -7.73
N MET A 125 19.62 3.22 -6.54
CA MET A 125 20.80 3.88 -5.96
C MET A 125 21.98 2.92 -5.78
N TYR A 126 21.71 1.70 -5.27
CA TYR A 126 22.74 0.68 -5.14
C TYR A 126 23.25 0.19 -6.51
N ILE A 127 22.33 -0.10 -7.45
CA ILE A 127 22.68 -0.59 -8.79
C ILE A 127 23.54 0.44 -9.54
N GLN A 128 23.22 1.72 -9.42
CA GLN A 128 23.89 2.81 -10.10
C GLN A 128 25.01 3.45 -9.27
N ALA A 129 25.28 2.96 -8.05
CA ALA A 129 26.27 3.51 -7.12
C ALA A 129 26.08 5.04 -6.92
N LYS A 130 24.87 5.46 -6.56
CA LYS A 130 24.50 6.85 -6.28
C LYS A 130 24.15 7.04 -4.82
N ASP A 131 24.56 8.18 -4.25
CA ASP A 131 24.27 8.57 -2.86
C ASP A 131 22.99 9.40 -2.74
N SER A 132 22.46 9.88 -3.87
CA SER A 132 21.20 10.61 -3.93
C SER A 132 20.30 10.02 -5.01
N LEU A 133 19.02 9.86 -4.70
CA LEU A 133 18.03 9.42 -5.68
C LEU A 133 17.89 10.43 -6.85
N PHE A 134 18.18 11.72 -6.63
CA PHE A 134 18.11 12.73 -7.69
C PHE A 134 19.23 12.58 -8.73
N ASP A 135 20.33 11.89 -8.38
CA ASP A 135 21.45 11.62 -9.28
C ASP A 135 21.29 10.31 -10.08
N LEU A 136 20.20 9.58 -9.85
CA LEU A 136 19.88 8.39 -10.64
C LEU A 136 19.71 8.76 -12.12
N GLU A 137 20.28 7.97 -13.01
CA GLU A 137 20.00 8.07 -14.44
C GLU A 137 18.60 7.48 -14.70
N TRP A 138 17.66 8.35 -15.06
CA TRP A 138 16.30 7.96 -15.45
C TRP A 138 16.24 7.43 -16.88
N ALA A 139 16.94 8.08 -17.76
CA ALA A 139 17.16 7.72 -19.15
C ALA A 139 18.50 8.30 -19.59
N PRO A 140 19.12 7.85 -20.71
CA PRO A 140 20.41 8.37 -21.16
C PRO A 140 20.47 9.90 -21.16
N GLY A 141 21.31 10.46 -20.29
CA GLY A 141 21.52 11.91 -20.16
C GLY A 141 20.42 12.67 -19.41
N ILE A 142 19.48 12.00 -18.79
CA ILE A 142 18.39 12.58 -17.99
C ILE A 142 18.44 11.98 -16.59
N SER A 143 18.57 12.82 -15.57
CA SER A 143 18.55 12.37 -14.18
C SER A 143 17.12 12.23 -13.64
N TYR A 144 16.94 11.46 -12.56
CA TYR A 144 15.71 11.43 -11.78
C TYR A 144 15.37 12.83 -11.25
N GLY A 145 16.38 13.60 -10.88
CA GLY A 145 16.24 14.98 -10.45
C GLY A 145 15.64 15.89 -11.52
N ASP A 146 16.08 15.74 -12.77
CA ASP A 146 15.51 16.53 -13.89
C ASP A 146 14.01 16.30 -14.06
N VAL A 147 13.53 15.08 -13.75
CA VAL A 147 12.13 14.70 -13.90
C VAL A 147 11.30 15.04 -12.66
N TYR A 148 11.81 14.78 -11.46
CA TYR A 148 10.99 14.73 -10.24
C TYR A 148 11.35 15.74 -9.16
N HIS A 149 12.53 16.40 -9.20
CA HIS A 149 12.92 17.32 -8.13
C HIS A 149 11.92 18.48 -7.96
N GLN A 150 11.56 19.14 -9.07
CA GLN A 150 10.61 20.25 -9.02
C GLN A 150 9.20 19.78 -8.58
N ASN A 151 8.79 18.59 -9.01
CA ASN A 151 7.53 17.99 -8.53
C ASN A 151 7.55 17.78 -7.02
N GLU A 152 8.67 17.30 -6.46
CA GLU A 152 8.81 17.12 -5.01
C GLU A 152 8.75 18.45 -4.24
N VAL A 153 9.37 19.51 -4.77
CA VAL A 153 9.29 20.86 -4.21
C VAL A 153 7.83 21.35 -4.19
N GLU A 154 7.15 21.32 -5.32
CA GLU A 154 5.78 21.81 -5.46
C GLU A 154 4.77 21.00 -4.63
N GLN A 155 4.90 19.67 -4.64
CA GLN A 155 4.00 18.81 -3.87
C GLN A 155 4.23 18.95 -2.36
N SER A 156 5.47 19.11 -1.90
CA SER A 156 5.75 19.39 -0.50
C SER A 156 5.14 20.74 -0.08
N THR A 157 5.32 21.77 -0.90
CA THR A 157 4.74 23.11 -0.69
C THR A 157 3.21 23.03 -0.62
N TYR A 158 2.59 22.31 -1.56
CA TYR A 158 1.14 22.07 -1.52
C TYR A 158 0.70 21.34 -0.26
N ASN A 159 1.37 20.23 0.08
CA ASN A 159 0.99 19.37 1.20
C ASN A 159 1.06 20.11 2.55
N PHE A 160 2.09 20.95 2.75
CA PHE A 160 2.35 21.58 4.06
C PHE A 160 1.82 23.01 4.17
N GLU A 161 1.70 23.73 3.05
CA GLU A 161 1.47 25.18 3.10
C GLU A 161 0.19 25.64 2.39
N HIS A 162 -0.10 25.10 1.20
CA HIS A 162 -1.10 25.66 0.31
C HIS A 162 -2.33 24.80 0.03
N SER A 163 -2.40 23.56 0.54
CA SER A 163 -3.63 22.79 0.42
C SER A 163 -4.76 23.49 1.21
N ASP A 164 -5.89 23.71 0.54
CA ASP A 164 -7.05 24.39 1.13
C ASP A 164 -7.75 23.45 2.12
N VAL A 165 -7.78 23.83 3.40
CA VAL A 165 -8.33 23.03 4.50
C VAL A 165 -9.84 22.86 4.37
N GLU A 166 -10.57 23.91 3.99
CA GLU A 166 -12.03 23.85 3.85
C GLU A 166 -12.43 22.94 2.70
N PHE A 167 -11.73 23.06 1.57
CA PHE A 167 -11.87 22.12 0.46
C PHE A 167 -11.64 20.67 0.89
N LEU A 168 -10.56 20.39 1.62
CA LEU A 168 -10.22 19.04 2.07
C LEU A 168 -11.28 18.46 3.02
N LEU A 169 -11.79 19.25 3.98
CA LEU A 169 -12.86 18.83 4.89
C LEU A 169 -14.14 18.49 4.14
N THR A 170 -14.50 19.33 3.18
CA THR A 170 -15.68 19.14 2.31
C THR A 170 -15.51 17.92 1.43
N ALA A 171 -14.34 17.77 0.78
CA ALA A 171 -14.02 16.64 -0.08
C ALA A 171 -14.06 15.30 0.67
N PHE A 172 -13.48 15.24 1.88
CA PHE A 172 -13.55 14.04 2.72
C PHE A 172 -14.99 13.60 2.98
N THR A 173 -15.83 14.54 3.41
CA THR A 173 -17.23 14.27 3.71
C THR A 173 -18.02 13.83 2.47
N ALA A 174 -17.75 14.45 1.32
CA ALA A 174 -18.37 14.08 0.05
C ALA A 174 -17.97 12.67 -0.40
N HIS A 175 -16.68 12.32 -0.33
CA HIS A 175 -16.18 10.99 -0.68
C HIS A 175 -16.72 9.91 0.25
N GLU A 176 -16.75 10.16 1.57
CA GLU A 176 -17.34 9.23 2.54
C GLU A 176 -18.82 8.96 2.24
N ARG A 177 -19.61 10.01 2.01
CA ARG A 177 -21.02 9.88 1.64
C ARG A 177 -21.21 9.10 0.35
N GLN A 178 -20.41 9.41 -0.67
CA GLN A 178 -20.49 8.73 -1.96
C GLN A 178 -20.11 7.24 -1.83
N SER A 179 -19.07 6.91 -1.08
CA SER A 179 -18.69 5.51 -0.82
C SER A 179 -19.83 4.75 -0.16
N LYS A 180 -20.47 5.32 0.87
CA LYS A 180 -21.63 4.72 1.55
C LYS A 180 -22.81 4.51 0.60
N HIS A 181 -23.12 5.49 -0.25
CA HIS A 181 -24.18 5.36 -1.25
C HIS A 181 -23.91 4.23 -2.25
N LEU A 182 -22.69 4.16 -2.80
CA LEU A 182 -22.31 3.12 -3.76
C LEU A 182 -22.43 1.71 -3.18
N MET A 183 -22.13 1.52 -1.91
CA MET A 183 -22.33 0.24 -1.23
C MET A 183 -23.80 -0.17 -1.16
N THR A 184 -24.75 0.77 -0.99
CA THR A 184 -26.19 0.45 -1.05
C THR A 184 -26.64 -0.03 -2.43
N GLN A 185 -25.88 0.32 -3.47
CA GLN A 185 -26.09 -0.13 -4.86
C GLN A 185 -25.30 -1.40 -5.20
N ASN A 186 -24.65 -2.05 -4.22
CA ASN A 186 -23.74 -3.21 -4.41
C ASN A 186 -22.55 -2.94 -5.33
N LEU A 187 -22.08 -1.69 -5.39
CA LEU A 187 -20.96 -1.25 -6.21
C LEU A 187 -19.69 -1.14 -5.36
N ALA A 188 -19.13 -2.27 -4.94
CA ALA A 188 -17.99 -2.33 -4.02
C ALA A 188 -16.71 -1.70 -4.59
N LEU A 189 -16.40 -1.90 -5.87
CA LEU A 189 -15.18 -1.35 -6.49
C LEU A 189 -15.21 0.17 -6.60
N PRO A 190 -16.24 0.83 -7.14
CA PRO A 190 -16.35 2.29 -7.10
C PRO A 190 -16.39 2.85 -5.67
N ALA A 191 -17.02 2.13 -4.71
CA ALA A 191 -17.00 2.52 -3.31
C ALA A 191 -15.59 2.53 -2.73
N TYR A 192 -14.76 1.55 -3.12
CA TYR A 192 -13.34 1.49 -2.75
C TYR A 192 -12.53 2.69 -3.29
N GLU A 193 -12.77 3.11 -4.52
CA GLU A 193 -12.13 4.33 -5.06
C GLU A 193 -12.44 5.57 -4.22
N GLN A 194 -13.68 5.71 -3.75
CA GLN A 194 -14.05 6.82 -2.88
C GLN A 194 -13.39 6.69 -1.49
N LEU A 195 -13.25 5.48 -0.97
CA LEU A 195 -12.49 5.21 0.26
C LEU A 195 -11.02 5.63 0.13
N LEU A 196 -10.36 5.32 -0.99
CA LEU A 196 -8.98 5.75 -1.25
C LEU A 196 -8.86 7.28 -1.26
N LYS A 197 -9.83 7.98 -1.84
CA LYS A 197 -9.90 9.44 -1.82
C LYS A 197 -10.09 9.99 -0.41
N CYS A 198 -10.89 9.34 0.45
CA CYS A 198 -10.98 9.69 1.87
C CYS A 198 -9.61 9.56 2.56
N GLY A 199 -8.90 8.45 2.34
CA GLY A 199 -7.57 8.22 2.89
C GLY A 199 -6.56 9.28 2.45
N HIS A 200 -6.54 9.61 1.16
CA HIS A 200 -5.66 10.65 0.61
C HIS A 200 -5.98 12.03 1.21
N THR A 201 -7.26 12.41 1.25
CA THR A 201 -7.70 13.69 1.83
C THR A 201 -7.33 13.78 3.31
N PHE A 202 -7.50 12.71 4.06
CA PHE A 202 -7.07 12.64 5.46
C PHE A 202 -5.55 12.83 5.60
N ASN A 203 -4.75 12.18 4.75
CA ASN A 203 -3.29 12.33 4.76
C ASN A 203 -2.84 13.77 4.47
N LEU A 204 -3.56 14.49 3.60
CA LEU A 204 -3.32 15.92 3.35
C LEU A 204 -3.69 16.79 4.56
N LEU A 205 -4.86 16.57 5.18
CA LEU A 205 -5.25 17.27 6.41
C LEU A 205 -4.25 17.06 7.55
N ASP A 206 -3.75 15.83 7.68
CA ASP A 206 -2.75 15.48 8.69
C ASP A 206 -1.37 16.12 8.38
N ALA A 207 -0.93 16.12 7.11
CA ALA A 207 0.29 16.80 6.67
C ALA A 207 0.20 18.31 6.86
N ARG A 208 -0.94 18.89 6.53
CA ARG A 208 -1.25 20.34 6.69
C ARG A 208 -1.29 20.79 8.15
N GLY A 209 -1.30 19.84 9.13
CA GLY A 209 -1.48 20.15 10.54
C GLY A 209 -2.87 20.71 10.86
N ALA A 210 -3.87 20.47 10.03
CA ALA A 210 -5.21 21.03 10.12
C ALA A 210 -6.14 20.29 11.08
N ILE A 211 -5.70 19.17 11.63
CA ILE A 211 -6.47 18.33 12.55
C ILE A 211 -5.67 18.04 13.82
N SER A 212 -6.33 18.11 14.95
CA SER A 212 -5.77 17.75 16.25
C SER A 212 -5.54 16.23 16.38
N VAL A 213 -4.80 15.81 17.41
CA VAL A 213 -4.58 14.37 17.71
C VAL A 213 -5.91 13.64 17.91
N THR A 214 -6.88 14.25 18.58
CA THR A 214 -8.21 13.67 18.81
C THR A 214 -9.00 13.53 17.51
N GLU A 215 -9.01 14.58 16.68
CA GLU A 215 -9.65 14.54 15.37
C GLU A 215 -8.99 13.52 14.45
N ARG A 216 -7.65 13.41 14.47
CA ARG A 216 -6.92 12.40 13.73
C ARG A 216 -7.41 10.98 14.07
N ALA A 217 -7.57 10.67 15.36
CA ALA A 217 -8.12 9.39 15.81
C ALA A 217 -9.56 9.16 15.29
N ALA A 218 -10.40 10.21 15.30
CA ALA A 218 -11.76 10.15 14.78
C ALA A 218 -11.80 9.88 13.26
N TYR A 219 -10.95 10.56 12.47
CA TYR A 219 -10.82 10.31 11.03
C TYR A 219 -10.37 8.89 10.72
N ILE A 220 -9.36 8.39 11.44
CA ILE A 220 -8.89 7.00 11.32
C ILE A 220 -10.05 6.04 11.58
N GLY A 221 -10.84 6.26 12.62
CA GLY A 221 -12.02 5.47 12.95
C GLY A 221 -13.06 5.46 11.82
N ARG A 222 -13.38 6.64 11.25
CA ARG A 222 -14.32 6.79 10.12
C ARG A 222 -13.87 6.00 8.89
N ILE A 223 -12.58 6.14 8.51
CA ILE A 223 -12.01 5.45 7.36
C ILE A 223 -12.00 3.93 7.61
N ARG A 224 -11.65 3.48 8.81
CA ARG A 224 -11.64 2.05 9.19
C ARG A 224 -13.03 1.42 9.08
N VAL A 225 -14.06 2.10 9.58
CA VAL A 225 -15.45 1.64 9.45
C VAL A 225 -15.86 1.54 7.99
N LEU A 226 -15.51 2.54 7.18
CA LEU A 226 -15.79 2.55 5.74
C LEU A 226 -15.02 1.42 5.02
N ALA A 227 -13.75 1.23 5.34
CA ALA A 227 -12.91 0.16 4.77
C ALA A 227 -13.48 -1.23 5.05
N ARG A 228 -13.93 -1.47 6.30
CA ARG A 228 -14.57 -2.73 6.67
C ARG A 228 -15.86 -2.99 5.87
N ALA A 229 -16.68 -1.97 5.72
CA ALA A 229 -17.93 -2.09 4.96
C ALA A 229 -17.68 -2.35 3.47
N VAL A 230 -16.71 -1.66 2.87
CA VAL A 230 -16.28 -1.88 1.47
C VAL A 230 -15.70 -3.30 1.30
N ALA A 231 -14.81 -3.72 2.19
CA ALA A 231 -14.21 -5.05 2.15
C ALA A 231 -15.27 -6.16 2.24
N LYS A 232 -16.25 -6.00 3.14
CA LYS A 232 -17.38 -6.92 3.25
C LYS A 232 -18.22 -6.93 1.97
N SER A 233 -18.59 -5.76 1.44
CA SER A 233 -19.36 -5.64 0.20
C SER A 233 -18.65 -6.29 -0.98
N TYR A 234 -17.32 -6.13 -1.08
CA TYR A 234 -16.51 -6.80 -2.09
C TYR A 234 -16.56 -8.33 -1.93
N LEU A 235 -16.32 -8.84 -0.73
CA LEU A 235 -16.36 -10.28 -0.45
C LEU A 235 -17.73 -10.88 -0.77
N ASP A 236 -18.81 -10.21 -0.37
CA ASP A 236 -20.19 -10.60 -0.66
C ASP A 236 -20.45 -10.61 -2.19
N SER A 237 -19.89 -9.67 -2.94
CA SER A 237 -20.00 -9.62 -4.40
C SER A 237 -19.29 -10.81 -5.06
N ARG A 238 -18.09 -11.18 -4.58
CA ARG A 238 -17.36 -12.35 -5.07
C ARG A 238 -18.09 -13.66 -4.71
N ALA A 239 -18.67 -13.73 -3.51
CA ALA A 239 -19.47 -14.88 -3.07
C ALA A 239 -20.71 -15.10 -3.95
N ARG A 240 -21.41 -14.01 -4.32
CA ARG A 240 -22.54 -14.09 -5.28
C ARG A 240 -22.15 -14.64 -6.65
N LEU A 241 -20.91 -14.41 -7.08
CA LEU A 241 -20.36 -14.97 -8.32
C LEU A 241 -19.84 -16.42 -8.13
N GLY A 242 -19.87 -16.96 -6.90
CA GLY A 242 -19.36 -18.30 -6.61
C GLY A 242 -17.83 -18.40 -6.56
N PHE A 243 -17.12 -17.27 -6.39
CA PHE A 243 -15.65 -17.22 -6.42
C PHE A 243 -15.04 -17.89 -7.66
N PRO A 244 -15.29 -17.38 -8.86
CA PRO A 244 -15.02 -18.09 -10.13
C PRO A 244 -13.56 -18.45 -10.39
N MET A 245 -12.61 -17.82 -9.68
CA MET A 245 -11.18 -18.14 -9.80
C MET A 245 -10.66 -19.08 -8.69
N ALA A 246 -11.51 -19.42 -7.71
CA ALA A 246 -11.10 -20.31 -6.62
C ALA A 246 -11.24 -21.79 -7.00
N PRO A 247 -10.37 -22.67 -6.47
CA PRO A 247 -10.64 -24.09 -6.47
C PRO A 247 -12.00 -24.39 -5.83
N LYS A 248 -12.79 -25.28 -6.41
CA LYS A 248 -14.18 -25.54 -5.99
C LYS A 248 -14.31 -25.80 -4.49
N ALA A 249 -13.44 -26.62 -3.92
CA ALA A 249 -13.46 -26.92 -2.48
C ALA A 249 -13.27 -25.67 -1.59
N TRP A 250 -12.39 -24.73 -2.01
CA TRP A 250 -12.18 -23.48 -1.27
C TRP A 250 -13.38 -22.53 -1.38
N ALA A 251 -13.99 -22.47 -2.56
CA ALA A 251 -15.19 -21.66 -2.78
C ALA A 251 -16.34 -22.15 -1.90
N GLU A 252 -16.58 -23.46 -1.87
CA GLU A 252 -17.63 -24.10 -1.06
C GLU A 252 -17.40 -23.88 0.46
N GLU A 253 -16.18 -24.00 0.94
CA GLU A 253 -15.82 -23.77 2.34
C GLU A 253 -16.13 -22.33 2.77
N VAL A 254 -15.70 -21.34 1.98
CA VAL A 254 -15.92 -19.93 2.29
C VAL A 254 -17.39 -19.56 2.18
N GLN A 255 -18.12 -20.07 1.19
CA GLN A 255 -19.57 -19.85 1.07
C GLN A 255 -20.32 -20.41 2.28
N ALA A 256 -19.98 -21.62 2.73
CA ALA A 256 -20.56 -22.21 3.94
C ALA A 256 -20.25 -21.39 5.20
N ALA A 257 -19.04 -20.87 5.33
CA ALA A 257 -18.65 -20.00 6.45
C ALA A 257 -19.40 -18.65 6.44
N LEU A 258 -19.61 -18.05 5.28
CA LEU A 258 -20.38 -16.81 5.13
C LEU A 258 -21.86 -17.01 5.45
N ALA A 259 -22.45 -18.11 4.99
CA ALA A 259 -23.86 -18.45 5.30
C ALA A 259 -24.10 -18.63 6.81
N LYS A 260 -23.16 -19.30 7.52
CA LYS A 260 -23.24 -19.46 8.99
C LYS A 260 -23.11 -18.13 9.77
N LYS A 261 -22.46 -17.12 9.21
CA LYS A 261 -22.34 -15.78 9.85
C LYS A 261 -23.53 -14.88 9.57
N ALA A 262 -24.36 -15.22 8.59
CA ALA A 262 -25.55 -14.47 8.22
C ALA A 262 -26.85 -15.01 8.90
N ALA A 263 -26.82 -16.24 9.40
CA ALA A 263 -27.85 -16.87 10.21
C ALA A 263 -27.67 -16.53 11.69
#